data_7e0a591d701b5295624c6440c3bab61d
#
_entry.id   7e0a591d701b5295624c6440c3bab61d
#
_cell.length_a   1.000
_cell.length_b   1.000
_cell.length_c   1.000
_cell.angle_alpha   90.00
_cell.angle_beta   90.00
_cell.angle_gamma   90.00
#
_symmetry.space_group_name_H-M   'P 1'
#
loop_
_entity.id
_entity.type
_entity.pdbx_description
1 polymer ?
#
loop_
_entity_poly.entity_id
_entity_poly.type
_entity_poly.pdbx_seq_one_letter_code
_entity_poly.pdbx_strand_id
1 'polypeptide(L)'
;MENKCKKANWLSGEALQIAVKRREAKSKGEKERYKHLNAELQRIARRDKKAFLSDQCKEIEANNRMGKTRHLFKKTRDTKGTFHAKMGTIKDRNCMDLTEVEDIKKRWQEYTEELYKKDLHDPDDHDSVITHLEPDILECEVKWALESSTTNKASGGDEIPVELFQNLKDDAMKVLHSICQQIWKTQQWPQDWKRSVFIPIPKKGNAKEGSNYCTIALISHASKVMLKILQARLQQYMNHELPDVQAGFRKGRGTRDQIANIHWIMEKAREFQKNIYFCFIDYAKAFDCVDHSKLWKIPQEMGIPDHLTCLLRNL
;
A
#
# COMPACT_ATOMS: atom_id res chain seq x y z
N MET A 1 37.21 -19.05 13.76
CA MET A 1 36.56 -17.76 13.35
C MET A 1 35.20 -17.67 14.01
N GLU A 2 35.11 -16.96 15.14
CA GLU A 2 33.87 -16.78 15.88
C GLU A 2 32.98 -15.77 15.13
N ASN A 3 31.89 -16.25 14.55
CA ASN A 3 30.83 -15.40 14.04
C ASN A 3 30.21 -14.63 15.22
N LYS A 4 30.63 -13.39 15.45
CA LYS A 4 30.00 -12.44 16.36
C LYS A 4 28.58 -12.15 15.84
N CYS A 5 27.61 -12.95 16.27
CA CYS A 5 26.19 -12.63 16.12
C CYS A 5 25.95 -11.27 16.79
N LYS A 6 25.48 -10.25 16.06
CA LYS A 6 25.08 -8.96 16.63
C LYS A 6 24.06 -9.23 17.72
N LYS A 7 24.47 -9.08 18.99
CA LYS A 7 23.59 -9.24 20.15
C LYS A 7 22.46 -8.19 20.02
N ALA A 8 21.21 -8.62 20.00
CA ALA A 8 20.09 -7.70 20.06
C ALA A 8 20.13 -7.01 21.44
N ASN A 9 20.26 -5.68 21.45
CA ASN A 9 20.45 -4.86 22.67
C ASN A 9 19.29 -4.96 23.68
N TRP A 10 18.21 -5.63 23.34
CA TRP A 10 17.01 -5.77 24.16
C TRP A 10 16.88 -7.14 24.85
N LEU A 11 17.79 -8.09 24.62
CA LEU A 11 17.77 -9.41 25.25
C LEU A 11 18.48 -9.35 26.61
N SER A 12 17.80 -9.87 27.64
CA SER A 12 18.39 -10.01 28.99
C SER A 12 19.50 -11.08 29.05
N GLY A 13 20.30 -11.01 30.08
CA GLY A 13 21.31 -12.05 30.38
C GLY A 13 20.69 -13.44 30.53
N GLU A 14 19.49 -13.53 31.11
CA GLU A 14 18.70 -14.75 31.26
C GLU A 14 18.36 -15.37 29.88
N ALA A 15 17.86 -14.55 28.96
CA ALA A 15 17.56 -14.99 27.59
C ALA A 15 18.80 -15.51 26.86
N LEU A 16 19.94 -14.85 27.04
CA LEU A 16 21.20 -15.26 26.43
C LEU A 16 21.72 -16.60 27.00
N GLN A 17 21.60 -16.84 28.32
CA GLN A 17 21.97 -18.13 28.94
C GLN A 17 21.10 -19.27 28.41
N ILE A 18 19.78 -19.07 28.30
CA ILE A 18 18.88 -20.08 27.76
C ILE A 18 19.15 -20.33 26.26
N ALA A 19 19.56 -19.30 25.52
CA ALA A 19 19.93 -19.45 24.10
C ALA A 19 21.19 -20.34 23.95
N VAL A 20 22.15 -20.25 24.88
CA VAL A 20 23.32 -21.12 24.92
C VAL A 20 22.90 -22.56 25.23
N LYS A 21 22.15 -22.78 26.31
CA LYS A 21 21.63 -24.12 26.68
C LYS A 21 20.82 -24.77 25.58
N ARG A 22 20.02 -23.96 24.83
CA ARG A 22 19.28 -24.43 23.67
C ARG A 22 20.19 -24.91 22.53
N ARG A 23 21.32 -24.19 22.28
CA ARG A 23 22.32 -24.62 21.28
C ARG A 23 22.96 -25.93 21.64
N GLU A 24 23.32 -26.09 22.93
CA GLU A 24 23.90 -27.33 23.47
C GLU A 24 22.91 -28.52 23.35
N ALA A 25 21.64 -28.33 23.72
CA ALA A 25 20.63 -29.36 23.57
C ALA A 25 20.43 -29.76 22.09
N LYS A 26 20.53 -28.77 21.18
CA LYS A 26 20.45 -29.04 19.73
C LYS A 26 21.66 -29.83 19.23
N SER A 27 22.88 -29.50 19.68
CA SER A 27 24.10 -30.23 19.28
C SER A 27 24.14 -31.67 19.80
N LYS A 28 23.51 -31.92 20.97
CA LYS A 28 23.41 -33.25 21.59
C LYS A 28 22.23 -34.09 21.09
N GLY A 29 21.39 -33.53 20.21
CA GLY A 29 20.23 -34.23 19.64
C GLY A 29 19.04 -34.39 20.60
N GLU A 30 19.05 -33.70 21.75
CA GLU A 30 18.03 -33.79 22.83
C GLU A 30 16.73 -33.04 22.41
N LYS A 31 15.90 -33.65 21.58
CA LYS A 31 14.74 -32.98 20.93
C LYS A 31 13.73 -32.39 21.93
N GLU A 32 13.36 -33.11 22.98
CA GLU A 32 12.35 -32.62 23.95
C GLU A 32 12.90 -31.46 24.79
N ARG A 33 14.15 -31.57 25.23
CA ARG A 33 14.82 -30.47 25.94
C ARG A 33 14.98 -29.22 25.07
N TYR A 34 15.31 -29.42 23.79
CA TYR A 34 15.36 -28.31 22.82
C TYR A 34 14.00 -27.61 22.68
N LYS A 35 12.89 -28.37 22.56
CA LYS A 35 11.54 -27.78 22.46
C LYS A 35 11.20 -26.95 23.70
N HIS A 36 11.46 -27.48 24.88
CA HIS A 36 11.23 -26.78 26.15
C HIS A 36 12.02 -25.48 26.23
N LEU A 37 13.35 -25.53 26.03
CA LEU A 37 14.22 -24.38 26.06
C LEU A 37 13.89 -23.35 24.97
N ASN A 38 13.40 -23.79 23.82
CA ASN A 38 12.95 -22.89 22.75
C ASN A 38 11.67 -22.13 23.12
N ALA A 39 10.70 -22.81 23.75
CA ALA A 39 9.48 -22.18 24.23
C ALA A 39 9.77 -21.16 25.34
N GLU A 40 10.64 -21.53 26.28
CA GLU A 40 11.08 -20.67 27.36
C GLU A 40 11.83 -19.44 26.85
N LEU A 41 12.76 -19.61 25.93
CA LEU A 41 13.48 -18.50 25.28
C LEU A 41 12.51 -17.54 24.58
N GLN A 42 11.52 -18.06 23.86
CA GLN A 42 10.53 -17.21 23.21
C GLN A 42 9.68 -16.40 24.19
N ARG A 43 9.29 -17.01 25.32
CA ARG A 43 8.55 -16.33 26.39
C ARG A 43 9.35 -15.17 26.96
N ILE A 44 10.62 -15.43 27.34
CA ILE A 44 11.50 -14.41 27.93
C ILE A 44 11.81 -13.32 26.89
N ALA A 45 12.13 -13.67 25.65
CA ALA A 45 12.39 -12.70 24.59
C ALA A 45 11.19 -11.77 24.31
N ARG A 46 9.95 -12.28 24.41
CA ARG A 46 8.74 -11.43 24.28
C ARG A 46 8.60 -10.47 25.45
N ARG A 47 8.86 -10.94 26.68
CA ARG A 47 8.86 -10.11 27.90
C ARG A 47 9.90 -9.01 27.80
N ASP A 48 11.12 -9.36 27.47
CA ASP A 48 12.24 -8.44 27.37
C ASP A 48 12.04 -7.40 26.28
N LYS A 49 11.53 -7.81 25.13
CA LYS A 49 11.19 -6.90 24.03
C LYS A 49 10.09 -5.91 24.43
N LYS A 50 9.07 -6.38 25.16
CA LYS A 50 7.99 -5.51 25.67
C LYS A 50 8.51 -4.48 26.66
N ALA A 51 9.36 -4.91 27.61
CA ALA A 51 9.99 -4.02 28.59
C ALA A 51 10.87 -2.97 27.89
N PHE A 52 11.75 -3.39 26.98
CA PHE A 52 12.60 -2.50 26.20
C PHE A 52 11.78 -1.45 25.41
N LEU A 53 10.72 -1.86 24.71
CA LEU A 53 9.86 -0.92 23.98
C LEU A 53 9.13 0.04 24.93
N SER A 54 8.67 -0.43 26.08
CA SER A 54 8.05 0.42 27.10
C SER A 54 9.01 1.51 27.58
N ASP A 55 10.27 1.15 27.86
CA ASP A 55 11.26 2.11 28.29
C ASP A 55 11.64 3.12 27.19
N GLN A 56 11.70 2.66 25.94
CA GLN A 56 11.89 3.56 24.78
C GLN A 56 10.73 4.57 24.68
N CYS A 57 9.48 4.12 24.84
CA CYS A 57 8.32 5.02 24.83
C CYS A 57 8.36 6.06 25.94
N LYS A 58 8.70 5.65 27.17
CA LYS A 58 8.85 6.57 28.30
C LYS A 58 9.92 7.64 28.05
N GLU A 59 11.06 7.25 27.48
CA GLU A 59 12.12 8.18 27.12
C GLU A 59 11.70 9.16 26.01
N ILE A 60 10.96 8.68 25.01
CA ILE A 60 10.39 9.52 23.94
C ILE A 60 9.42 10.54 24.55
N GLU A 61 8.52 10.10 25.42
CA GLU A 61 7.57 11.00 26.12
C GLU A 61 8.28 12.03 26.99
N ALA A 62 9.31 11.64 27.73
CA ALA A 62 10.12 12.53 28.55
C ALA A 62 10.82 13.61 27.70
N ASN A 63 11.40 13.22 26.56
CA ASN A 63 12.01 14.16 25.63
C ASN A 63 10.99 15.13 25.01
N ASN A 64 9.78 14.65 24.72
CA ASN A 64 8.69 15.49 24.22
C ASN A 64 8.27 16.53 25.27
N ARG A 65 8.05 16.10 26.52
CA ARG A 65 7.69 17.01 27.63
C ARG A 65 8.76 18.08 27.90
N MET A 66 10.04 17.74 27.70
CA MET A 66 11.16 18.67 27.87
C MET A 66 11.42 19.54 26.64
N GLY A 67 10.61 19.45 25.57
CA GLY A 67 10.81 20.20 24.33
C GLY A 67 12.08 19.86 23.55
N LYS A 68 12.73 18.73 23.84
CA LYS A 68 13.97 18.27 23.19
C LYS A 68 13.67 17.60 21.85
N THR A 69 13.13 18.35 20.90
CA THR A 69 12.65 17.86 19.60
C THR A 69 13.70 17.03 18.83
N ARG A 70 14.96 17.47 18.83
CA ARG A 70 16.06 16.77 18.15
C ARG A 70 16.30 15.36 18.75
N HIS A 71 16.26 15.22 20.07
CA HIS A 71 16.41 13.93 20.76
C HIS A 71 15.19 13.05 20.58
N LEU A 72 13.98 13.63 20.60
CA LEU A 72 12.73 12.97 20.29
C LEU A 72 12.78 12.31 18.90
N PHE A 73 13.08 13.07 17.85
CA PHE A 73 13.13 12.56 16.47
C PHE A 73 14.26 11.56 16.27
N LYS A 74 15.44 11.76 16.89
CA LYS A 74 16.52 10.79 16.85
C LYS A 74 16.07 9.45 17.45
N LYS A 75 15.51 9.47 18.64
CA LYS A 75 15.08 8.26 19.36
C LYS A 75 13.95 7.53 18.63
N THR A 76 12.96 8.28 18.09
CA THR A 76 11.88 7.72 17.27
C THR A 76 12.44 7.02 16.02
N ARG A 77 13.44 7.61 15.37
CA ARG A 77 14.11 7.02 14.20
C ARG A 77 14.86 5.74 14.59
N ASP A 78 15.60 5.77 15.68
CA ASP A 78 16.35 4.61 16.19
C ASP A 78 15.41 3.45 16.58
N THR A 79 14.23 3.75 17.12
CA THR A 79 13.21 2.76 17.49
C THR A 79 12.50 2.16 16.29
N LYS A 80 12.24 2.97 15.23
CA LYS A 80 11.65 2.47 13.97
C LYS A 80 12.62 1.55 13.21
N GLY A 81 13.89 1.56 13.58
CA GLY A 81 14.94 0.95 12.77
C GLY A 81 15.21 1.82 11.53
N THR A 82 16.45 2.03 11.20
CA THR A 82 16.82 2.60 9.93
C THR A 82 16.38 1.60 8.85
N PHE A 83 15.36 1.97 8.10
CA PHE A 83 15.14 1.37 6.79
C PHE A 83 16.38 1.77 5.96
N HIS A 84 17.39 0.95 6.01
CA HIS A 84 18.39 0.96 4.97
C HIS A 84 17.69 0.34 3.77
N ALA A 85 17.16 1.18 2.90
CA ALA A 85 16.99 0.79 1.53
C ALA A 85 18.36 0.22 1.13
N LYS A 86 18.48 -1.08 1.07
CA LYS A 86 19.54 -1.69 0.30
C LYS A 86 19.20 -1.27 -1.13
N MET A 87 19.67 -0.10 -1.54
CA MET A 87 19.81 0.24 -2.94
C MET A 87 20.84 -0.76 -3.47
N GLY A 88 20.35 -1.98 -3.65
CA GLY A 88 21.11 -3.04 -4.26
C GLY A 88 21.23 -2.68 -5.72
N THR A 89 22.29 -3.14 -6.30
CA THR A 89 22.47 -3.23 -7.74
C THR A 89 21.19 -3.77 -8.39
N ILE A 90 20.70 -3.12 -9.42
CA ILE A 90 19.64 -3.62 -10.30
C ILE A 90 20.27 -4.14 -11.59
N LYS A 91 19.66 -5.14 -12.19
CA LYS A 91 20.12 -5.66 -13.49
C LYS A 91 19.56 -4.82 -14.64
N ASP A 92 20.42 -4.57 -15.61
CA ASP A 92 20.01 -4.02 -16.90
C ASP A 92 19.30 -5.09 -17.76
N ARG A 93 18.96 -4.75 -19.02
CA ARG A 93 18.35 -5.67 -19.97
C ARG A 93 19.27 -6.85 -20.36
N ASN A 94 20.59 -6.68 -20.22
CA ASN A 94 21.61 -7.68 -20.54
C ASN A 94 22.01 -8.50 -19.30
N CYS A 95 21.24 -8.43 -18.21
CA CYS A 95 21.54 -9.09 -16.94
C CYS A 95 22.81 -8.61 -16.22
N MET A 96 23.38 -7.46 -16.60
CA MET A 96 24.54 -6.85 -15.95
C MET A 96 24.09 -6.03 -14.73
N ASP A 97 24.88 -6.09 -13.66
CA ASP A 97 24.59 -5.37 -12.42
C ASP A 97 24.93 -3.87 -12.58
N LEU A 98 23.93 -3.01 -12.46
CA LEU A 98 24.09 -1.55 -12.40
C LEU A 98 24.36 -1.10 -10.97
N THR A 99 25.40 -0.32 -10.76
CA THR A 99 25.83 0.19 -9.45
C THR A 99 25.70 1.69 -9.33
N GLU A 100 25.79 2.41 -10.45
CA GLU A 100 25.68 3.87 -10.47
C GLU A 100 24.24 4.32 -10.30
N VAL A 101 24.06 5.37 -9.49
CA VAL A 101 22.72 5.88 -9.12
C VAL A 101 21.92 6.34 -10.33
N GLU A 102 22.58 7.00 -11.27
CA GLU A 102 21.93 7.54 -12.47
C GLU A 102 21.50 6.40 -13.44
N ASP A 103 22.32 5.36 -13.58
CA ASP A 103 21.98 4.18 -14.38
C ASP A 103 20.82 3.40 -13.76
N ILE A 104 20.79 3.29 -12.43
CA ILE A 104 19.69 2.69 -11.69
C ILE A 104 18.38 3.48 -11.89
N LYS A 105 18.43 4.82 -11.81
CA LYS A 105 17.26 5.66 -12.07
C LYS A 105 16.76 5.50 -13.51
N LYS A 106 17.67 5.54 -14.48
CA LYS A 106 17.35 5.34 -15.90
C LYS A 106 16.70 3.97 -16.12
N ARG A 107 17.24 2.93 -15.50
CA ARG A 107 16.65 1.58 -15.60
C ARG A 107 15.25 1.49 -15.02
N TRP A 108 14.99 2.17 -13.88
CA TRP A 108 13.65 2.28 -13.32
C TRP A 108 12.70 3.06 -14.22
N GLN A 109 13.17 4.14 -14.85
CA GLN A 109 12.38 4.89 -15.82
C GLN A 109 12.01 4.00 -17.01
N GLU A 110 12.98 3.33 -17.63
CA GLU A 110 12.73 2.40 -18.74
C GLU A 110 11.75 1.29 -18.36
N TYR A 111 11.90 0.72 -17.16
CA TYR A 111 11.03 -0.34 -16.69
C TYR A 111 9.58 0.14 -16.48
N THR A 112 9.40 1.31 -15.90
CA THR A 112 8.06 1.90 -15.73
C THR A 112 7.44 2.31 -17.05
N GLU A 113 8.21 2.88 -17.97
CA GLU A 113 7.74 3.20 -19.32
C GLU A 113 7.29 1.92 -20.06
N GLU A 114 8.07 0.85 -20.01
CA GLU A 114 7.68 -0.43 -20.63
C GLU A 114 6.42 -1.02 -20.01
N LEU A 115 6.27 -0.89 -18.70
CA LEU A 115 5.12 -1.43 -17.97
C LEU A 115 3.81 -0.74 -18.34
N TYR A 116 3.86 0.59 -18.47
CA TYR A 116 2.66 1.42 -18.68
C TYR A 116 2.47 1.89 -20.14
N LYS A 117 3.45 1.70 -21.03
CA LYS A 117 3.42 2.21 -22.40
C LYS A 117 2.51 1.44 -23.36
N LYS A 118 2.02 0.29 -22.97
CA LYS A 118 1.20 -0.57 -23.85
C LYS A 118 -0.13 0.05 -24.26
N ASP A 119 -0.59 1.10 -23.56
CA ASP A 119 -1.95 1.62 -23.66
C ASP A 119 -2.04 3.09 -24.11
N LEU A 120 -0.93 3.65 -24.68
CA LEU A 120 -0.91 5.06 -25.13
C LEU A 120 -1.64 5.31 -26.45
N HIS A 121 -2.14 4.29 -27.11
CA HIS A 121 -3.00 4.44 -28.28
C HIS A 121 -4.46 4.26 -27.86
N ASP A 122 -5.07 5.36 -27.41
CA ASP A 122 -6.53 5.48 -27.39
C ASP A 122 -6.96 5.97 -28.78
N PRO A 123 -7.54 5.11 -29.64
CA PRO A 123 -7.91 5.49 -30.99
C PRO A 123 -9.14 6.39 -31.05
N ASP A 124 -9.84 6.55 -29.94
CA ASP A 124 -11.08 7.31 -29.86
C ASP A 124 -10.89 8.58 -29.03
N ASP A 125 -10.26 9.59 -29.63
CA ASP A 125 -10.37 10.99 -29.19
C ASP A 125 -11.79 11.47 -29.52
N HIS A 126 -12.77 10.84 -28.89
CA HIS A 126 -14.14 11.30 -28.99
C HIS A 126 -14.28 12.50 -28.05
N ASP A 127 -14.45 13.68 -28.64
CA ASP A 127 -15.19 14.79 -28.05
C ASP A 127 -16.61 14.29 -27.71
N SER A 128 -16.70 13.45 -26.69
CA SER A 128 -17.99 12.96 -26.21
C SER A 128 -18.71 14.15 -25.58
N VAL A 129 -19.78 14.59 -26.27
CA VAL A 129 -20.69 15.58 -25.69
C VAL A 129 -21.26 14.99 -24.43
N ILE A 130 -20.85 15.57 -23.27
CA ILE A 130 -21.32 15.13 -21.97
C ILE A 130 -22.82 15.35 -21.89
N THR A 131 -23.60 14.28 -22.00
CA THR A 131 -25.06 14.32 -22.06
C THR A 131 -25.73 14.34 -20.68
N HIS A 132 -25.06 13.80 -19.66
CA HIS A 132 -25.60 13.73 -18.31
C HIS A 132 -24.59 14.31 -17.33
N LEU A 133 -24.93 15.48 -16.76
CA LEU A 133 -24.16 16.12 -15.71
C LEU A 133 -24.60 15.58 -14.34
N GLU A 134 -23.67 15.05 -13.61
CA GLU A 134 -23.83 14.76 -12.19
C GLU A 134 -23.91 16.06 -11.37
N PRO A 135 -24.56 16.06 -10.20
CA PRO A 135 -24.62 17.24 -9.32
C PRO A 135 -23.25 17.79 -8.95
N ASP A 136 -23.15 19.10 -8.79
CA ASP A 136 -21.91 19.77 -8.37
C ASP A 136 -21.36 19.17 -7.07
N ILE A 137 -20.04 19.25 -6.89
CA ILE A 137 -19.38 18.81 -5.67
C ILE A 137 -19.75 19.75 -4.53
N LEU A 138 -20.20 19.17 -3.42
CA LEU A 138 -20.58 19.90 -2.21
C LEU A 138 -19.41 20.07 -1.25
N GLU A 139 -19.40 21.15 -0.48
CA GLU A 139 -18.39 21.39 0.55
C GLU A 139 -18.35 20.25 1.59
N CYS A 140 -19.51 19.68 1.94
CA CYS A 140 -19.60 18.55 2.86
C CYS A 140 -18.91 17.28 2.33
N GLU A 141 -18.87 17.04 1.01
CA GLU A 141 -18.14 15.92 0.41
C GLU A 141 -16.61 16.11 0.56
N VAL A 142 -16.13 17.34 0.36
CA VAL A 142 -14.71 17.68 0.54
C VAL A 142 -14.31 17.49 2.02
N LYS A 143 -15.13 17.98 2.94
CA LYS A 143 -14.94 17.81 4.37
C LYS A 143 -14.92 16.34 4.77
N TRP A 144 -15.89 15.56 4.33
CA TRP A 144 -15.94 14.12 4.55
C TRP A 144 -14.71 13.39 4.01
N ALA A 145 -14.27 13.74 2.79
CA ALA A 145 -13.10 13.12 2.17
C ALA A 145 -11.82 13.39 2.97
N LEU A 146 -11.66 14.59 3.52
CA LEU A 146 -10.55 14.96 4.41
C LEU A 146 -10.60 14.23 5.75
N GLU A 147 -11.73 14.27 6.45
CA GLU A 147 -11.92 13.63 7.76
C GLU A 147 -11.71 12.11 7.69
N SER A 148 -12.16 11.51 6.61
CA SER A 148 -11.99 10.06 6.36
C SER A 148 -10.60 9.68 5.84
N SER A 149 -9.70 10.63 5.62
CA SER A 149 -8.32 10.36 5.17
C SER A 149 -7.44 9.90 6.33
N THR A 150 -6.64 8.85 6.08
CA THR A 150 -5.77 8.28 7.11
C THR A 150 -4.51 9.12 7.29
N THR A 151 -4.15 9.41 8.54
CA THR A 151 -2.93 10.11 8.94
C THR A 151 -1.67 9.25 8.82
N ASN A 152 -0.50 9.86 8.97
CA ASN A 152 0.81 9.20 8.92
C ASN A 152 1.07 8.47 7.59
N LYS A 153 0.57 9.00 6.48
CA LYS A 153 0.84 8.51 5.13
C LYS A 153 1.87 9.40 4.43
N ALA A 154 2.68 8.77 3.57
CA ALA A 154 3.63 9.51 2.75
C ALA A 154 2.89 10.49 1.82
N SER A 155 3.41 11.71 1.72
CA SER A 155 2.97 12.75 0.78
C SER A 155 3.35 12.40 -0.66
N GLY A 156 2.72 13.08 -1.60
CA GLY A 156 3.10 13.05 -3.02
C GLY A 156 4.34 13.88 -3.30
N GLY A 157 4.52 14.27 -4.55
CA GLY A 157 5.64 15.11 -4.98
C GLY A 157 5.60 16.55 -4.45
N ASP A 158 4.45 16.98 -3.91
CA ASP A 158 4.26 18.27 -3.22
C ASP A 158 4.77 18.29 -1.77
N GLU A 159 5.15 17.12 -1.24
CA GLU A 159 5.62 16.93 0.13
C GLU A 159 4.63 17.39 1.23
N ILE A 160 3.37 17.71 0.88
CA ILE A 160 2.37 18.20 1.82
C ILE A 160 1.72 17.02 2.55
N PRO A 161 1.86 16.90 3.88
CA PRO A 161 1.23 15.81 4.64
C PRO A 161 -0.28 16.03 4.79
N VAL A 162 -1.04 14.95 4.88
CA VAL A 162 -2.51 14.98 5.02
C VAL A 162 -2.99 15.73 6.26
N GLU A 163 -2.19 15.73 7.32
CA GLU A 163 -2.47 16.40 8.58
C GLU A 163 -2.62 17.91 8.42
N LEU A 164 -1.92 18.52 7.45
CA LEU A 164 -2.11 19.94 7.14
C LEU A 164 -3.48 20.19 6.53
N PHE A 165 -3.93 19.32 5.63
CA PHE A 165 -5.28 19.44 5.04
C PHE A 165 -6.39 19.21 6.06
N GLN A 166 -6.21 18.30 7.01
CA GLN A 166 -7.20 18.04 8.07
C GLN A 166 -7.34 19.19 9.07
N ASN A 167 -6.32 20.05 9.17
CA ASN A 167 -6.33 21.22 10.03
C ASN A 167 -6.62 22.53 9.26
N LEU A 168 -7.16 22.44 8.05
CA LEU A 168 -7.53 23.62 7.27
C LEU A 168 -8.65 24.40 7.99
N LYS A 169 -8.48 25.74 8.03
CA LYS A 169 -9.53 26.65 8.45
C LYS A 169 -10.59 26.79 7.34
N ASP A 170 -11.74 27.33 7.69
CA ASP A 170 -12.89 27.44 6.79
C ASP A 170 -12.55 28.10 5.43
N ASP A 171 -11.74 29.15 5.44
CA ASP A 171 -11.35 29.83 4.20
C ASP A 171 -10.50 28.95 3.28
N ALA A 172 -9.55 28.20 3.84
CA ALA A 172 -8.73 27.26 3.06
C ALA A 172 -9.55 26.05 2.58
N MET A 173 -10.57 25.64 3.36
CA MET A 173 -11.53 24.61 2.95
C MET A 173 -12.34 25.08 1.74
N LYS A 174 -12.82 26.33 1.73
CA LYS A 174 -13.53 26.90 0.59
C LYS A 174 -12.67 26.98 -0.66
N VAL A 175 -11.38 27.29 -0.51
CA VAL A 175 -10.43 27.28 -1.65
C VAL A 175 -10.29 25.88 -2.22
N LEU A 176 -10.09 24.86 -1.38
CA LEU A 176 -10.00 23.47 -1.83
C LEU A 176 -11.30 23.00 -2.53
N HIS A 177 -12.45 23.36 -1.95
CA HIS A 177 -13.75 23.10 -2.55
C HIS A 177 -13.88 23.78 -3.92
N SER A 178 -13.48 25.04 -4.05
CA SER A 178 -13.49 25.78 -5.33
C SER A 178 -12.63 25.10 -6.38
N ILE A 179 -11.44 24.60 -6.00
CA ILE A 179 -10.57 23.83 -6.91
C ILE A 179 -11.27 22.54 -7.35
N CYS A 180 -11.86 21.79 -6.43
CA CYS A 180 -12.59 20.57 -6.76
C CYS A 180 -13.77 20.85 -7.71
N GLN A 181 -14.52 21.94 -7.48
CA GLN A 181 -15.60 22.36 -8.38
C GLN A 181 -15.08 22.78 -9.75
N GLN A 182 -13.94 23.46 -9.83
CA GLN A 182 -13.34 23.82 -11.10
C GLN A 182 -12.95 22.58 -11.90
N ILE A 183 -12.27 21.61 -11.27
CA ILE A 183 -11.94 20.33 -11.90
C ILE A 183 -13.21 19.62 -12.39
N TRP A 184 -14.26 19.64 -11.56
CA TRP A 184 -15.55 19.03 -11.87
C TRP A 184 -16.19 19.62 -13.12
N LYS A 185 -16.20 20.95 -13.22
CA LYS A 185 -16.83 21.68 -14.33
C LYS A 185 -16.00 21.68 -15.62
N THR A 186 -14.70 21.81 -15.49
CA THR A 186 -13.80 21.93 -16.65
C THR A 186 -13.29 20.57 -17.14
N GLN A 187 -13.44 19.51 -16.38
CA GLN A 187 -12.86 18.19 -16.63
C GLN A 187 -11.33 18.19 -16.71
N GLN A 188 -10.69 19.25 -16.23
CA GLN A 188 -9.25 19.41 -16.30
C GLN A 188 -8.62 19.33 -14.93
N TRP A 189 -7.66 18.43 -14.78
CA TRP A 189 -6.89 18.28 -13.55
C TRP A 189 -5.66 19.20 -13.55
N PRO A 190 -5.28 19.76 -12.40
CA PRO A 190 -4.00 20.44 -12.26
C PRO A 190 -2.84 19.49 -12.59
N GLN A 191 -1.84 19.99 -13.34
CA GLN A 191 -0.72 19.15 -13.79
C GLN A 191 0.03 18.46 -12.64
N ASP A 192 0.19 19.15 -11.50
CA ASP A 192 0.85 18.58 -10.34
C ASP A 192 0.02 17.47 -9.67
N TRP A 193 -1.30 17.45 -9.86
CA TRP A 193 -2.17 16.40 -9.36
C TRP A 193 -2.14 15.13 -10.20
N LYS A 194 -1.76 15.24 -11.46
CA LYS A 194 -1.53 14.12 -12.39
C LYS A 194 -0.20 13.43 -12.16
N ARG A 195 0.76 14.10 -11.50
CA ARG A 195 2.09 13.55 -11.27
C ARG A 195 2.11 12.65 -10.05
N SER A 196 2.72 11.49 -10.21
CA SER A 196 2.96 10.55 -9.11
C SER A 196 4.44 10.24 -8.95
N VAL A 197 4.87 10.03 -7.71
CA VAL A 197 6.20 9.54 -7.39
C VAL A 197 6.12 8.04 -7.17
N PHE A 198 6.79 7.26 -8.02
CA PHE A 198 6.81 5.81 -7.90
C PHE A 198 7.89 5.35 -6.93
N ILE A 199 7.50 4.55 -5.95
CA ILE A 199 8.41 3.93 -4.99
C ILE A 199 8.41 2.43 -5.24
N PRO A 200 9.55 1.84 -5.69
CA PRO A 200 9.67 0.41 -5.88
C PRO A 200 9.84 -0.30 -4.53
N ILE A 201 8.94 -1.23 -4.22
CA ILE A 201 8.99 -2.05 -3.02
C ILE A 201 9.38 -3.48 -3.40
N PRO A 202 10.48 -4.03 -2.86
CA PRO A 202 10.91 -5.37 -3.20
C PRO A 202 9.92 -6.42 -2.69
N LYS A 203 9.57 -7.37 -3.56
CA LYS A 203 8.88 -8.61 -3.21
C LYS A 203 9.87 -9.65 -2.68
N LYS A 204 9.36 -10.79 -2.22
CA LYS A 204 10.21 -11.96 -1.93
C LYS A 204 10.83 -12.45 -3.23
N GLY A 205 12.15 -12.60 -3.26
CA GLY A 205 12.89 -13.07 -4.45
C GLY A 205 14.19 -12.31 -4.69
N ASN A 206 14.65 -12.32 -5.93
CA ASN A 206 15.87 -11.65 -6.33
C ASN A 206 15.64 -10.12 -6.41
N ALA A 207 16.20 -9.37 -5.47
CA ALA A 207 16.07 -7.90 -5.42
C ALA A 207 16.80 -7.17 -6.56
N LYS A 208 17.50 -7.87 -7.45
CA LYS A 208 18.19 -7.29 -8.59
C LYS A 208 17.31 -7.19 -9.85
N GLU A 209 16.14 -7.81 -9.84
CA GLU A 209 15.23 -7.84 -10.97
C GLU A 209 14.05 -6.87 -10.75
N GLY A 210 13.82 -5.95 -11.69
CA GLY A 210 12.69 -5.00 -11.62
C GLY A 210 11.32 -5.69 -11.54
N SER A 211 11.17 -6.87 -12.16
CA SER A 211 9.95 -7.67 -12.08
C SER A 211 9.58 -8.11 -10.65
N ASN A 212 10.57 -8.24 -9.76
CA ASN A 212 10.38 -8.60 -8.36
C ASN A 212 10.03 -7.42 -7.45
N TYR A 213 9.65 -6.29 -8.03
CA TYR A 213 9.17 -5.13 -7.29
C TYR A 213 7.69 -4.86 -7.55
N CYS A 214 7.03 -4.29 -6.55
CA CYS A 214 5.73 -3.66 -6.66
C CYS A 214 5.92 -2.16 -6.56
N THR A 215 5.50 -1.42 -7.55
CA THR A 215 5.55 0.05 -7.52
C THR A 215 4.36 0.59 -6.73
N ILE A 216 4.61 1.54 -5.84
CA ILE A 216 3.57 2.32 -5.17
C ILE A 216 3.63 3.74 -5.70
N ALA A 217 2.52 4.22 -6.26
CA ALA A 217 2.38 5.59 -6.71
C ALA A 217 1.97 6.49 -5.53
N LEU A 218 2.78 7.50 -5.24
CA LEU A 218 2.46 8.55 -4.29
C LEU A 218 1.97 9.77 -5.04
N ILE A 219 0.71 10.12 -4.85
CA ILE A 219 0.07 11.32 -5.40
C ILE A 219 -0.19 12.32 -4.28
N SER A 220 -0.44 13.60 -4.64
CA SER A 220 -0.76 14.65 -3.68
C SER A 220 -1.99 14.30 -2.84
N HIS A 221 -2.02 14.75 -1.59
CA HIS A 221 -3.18 14.51 -0.74
C HIS A 221 -4.41 15.30 -1.20
N ALA A 222 -4.22 16.47 -1.82
CA ALA A 222 -5.31 17.22 -2.45
C ALA A 222 -5.96 16.44 -3.59
N SER A 223 -5.15 15.81 -4.48
CA SER A 223 -5.67 14.90 -5.51
C SER A 223 -6.46 13.73 -4.92
N LYS A 224 -5.96 13.14 -3.81
CA LYS A 224 -6.65 12.04 -3.11
C LYS A 224 -8.02 12.45 -2.58
N VAL A 225 -8.23 13.71 -2.16
CA VAL A 225 -9.55 14.22 -1.74
C VAL A 225 -10.54 14.11 -2.89
N MET A 226 -10.18 14.65 -4.05
CA MET A 226 -11.02 14.58 -5.25
C MET A 226 -11.31 13.13 -5.67
N LEU A 227 -10.27 12.28 -5.73
CA LEU A 227 -10.42 10.85 -6.05
C LEU A 227 -11.35 10.12 -5.08
N LYS A 228 -11.35 10.50 -3.81
CA LYS A 228 -12.21 9.90 -2.80
C LYS A 228 -13.68 10.27 -3.00
N ILE A 229 -13.96 11.51 -3.40
CA ILE A 229 -15.30 11.96 -3.78
C ILE A 229 -15.77 11.18 -5.01
N LEU A 230 -14.93 11.08 -6.04
CA LEU A 230 -15.24 10.29 -7.24
C LEU A 230 -15.49 8.82 -6.90
N GLN A 231 -14.66 8.22 -6.05
CA GLN A 231 -14.86 6.85 -5.59
C GLN A 231 -16.22 6.66 -4.92
N ALA A 232 -16.63 7.59 -4.04
CA ALA A 232 -17.92 7.50 -3.36
C ALA A 232 -19.10 7.58 -4.32
N ARG A 233 -19.02 8.45 -5.33
CA ARG A 233 -20.04 8.59 -6.37
C ARG A 233 -20.11 7.36 -7.28
N LEU A 234 -18.96 6.87 -7.75
CA LEU A 234 -18.87 5.65 -8.56
C LEU A 234 -19.38 4.42 -7.83
N GLN A 235 -19.14 4.33 -6.52
CA GLN A 235 -19.54 3.19 -5.71
C GLN A 235 -21.05 2.92 -5.76
N GLN A 236 -21.87 3.95 -5.97
CA GLN A 236 -23.33 3.82 -6.08
C GLN A 236 -23.70 3.01 -7.33
N TYR A 237 -23.10 3.35 -8.48
CA TYR A 237 -23.30 2.64 -9.74
C TYR A 237 -22.73 1.23 -9.69
N MET A 238 -21.48 1.09 -9.26
CA MET A 238 -20.79 -0.20 -9.22
C MET A 238 -21.46 -1.24 -8.33
N ASN A 239 -22.08 -0.83 -7.23
CA ASN A 239 -22.74 -1.77 -6.32
C ASN A 239 -23.92 -2.49 -6.95
N HIS A 240 -24.59 -1.87 -7.93
CA HIS A 240 -25.73 -2.47 -8.65
C HIS A 240 -25.27 -3.47 -9.72
N GLU A 241 -24.13 -3.21 -10.36
CA GLU A 241 -23.65 -3.97 -11.51
C GLU A 241 -22.71 -5.14 -11.12
N LEU A 242 -22.08 -5.06 -9.95
CA LEU A 242 -21.15 -6.12 -9.53
C LEU A 242 -21.88 -7.41 -9.17
N PRO A 243 -21.53 -8.56 -9.77
CA PRO A 243 -22.16 -9.82 -9.48
C PRO A 243 -21.93 -10.24 -8.03
N ASP A 244 -22.88 -10.99 -7.46
CA ASP A 244 -22.84 -11.42 -6.06
C ASP A 244 -21.64 -12.31 -5.73
N VAL A 245 -21.09 -13.00 -6.70
CA VAL A 245 -19.90 -13.85 -6.52
C VAL A 245 -18.62 -13.05 -6.32
N GLN A 246 -18.60 -11.77 -6.74
CA GLN A 246 -17.42 -10.95 -6.54
C GLN A 246 -17.31 -10.49 -5.10
N ALA A 247 -16.23 -10.87 -4.43
CA ALA A 247 -15.93 -10.46 -3.06
C ALA A 247 -14.86 -9.36 -2.98
N GLY A 248 -13.95 -9.31 -3.95
CA GLY A 248 -12.87 -8.32 -3.98
C GLY A 248 -13.40 -6.90 -4.08
N PHE A 249 -12.84 -5.99 -3.26
CA PHE A 249 -13.16 -4.55 -3.22
C PHE A 249 -14.62 -4.20 -2.88
N ARG A 250 -15.39 -5.16 -2.35
CA ARG A 250 -16.77 -4.94 -1.87
C ARG A 250 -16.82 -4.77 -0.36
N LYS A 251 -17.56 -3.74 0.10
CA LYS A 251 -17.81 -3.52 1.52
C LYS A 251 -18.61 -4.69 2.10
N GLY A 252 -18.20 -5.18 3.26
CA GLY A 252 -18.87 -6.30 3.96
C GLY A 252 -18.53 -7.70 3.42
N ARG A 253 -17.64 -7.80 2.43
CA ARG A 253 -17.14 -9.09 1.92
C ARG A 253 -15.70 -9.29 2.37
N GLY A 254 -15.46 -10.28 3.21
CA GLY A 254 -14.13 -10.56 3.77
C GLY A 254 -13.48 -11.83 3.22
N THR A 255 -12.17 -11.94 3.37
CA THR A 255 -11.43 -13.17 3.01
C THR A 255 -11.93 -14.38 3.81
N ARG A 256 -12.34 -14.17 5.07
CA ARG A 256 -12.88 -15.23 5.91
C ARG A 256 -14.16 -15.82 5.35
N ASP A 257 -15.03 -14.99 4.80
CA ASP A 257 -16.29 -15.43 4.19
C ASP A 257 -16.02 -16.29 2.96
N GLN A 258 -15.02 -15.89 2.15
CA GLN A 258 -14.63 -16.67 0.96
C GLN A 258 -14.00 -18.02 1.33
N ILE A 259 -13.20 -18.07 2.38
CA ILE A 259 -12.65 -19.32 2.91
C ILE A 259 -13.80 -20.21 3.40
N ALA A 260 -14.77 -19.66 4.13
CA ALA A 260 -15.95 -20.41 4.60
C ALA A 260 -16.76 -20.97 3.42
N ASN A 261 -16.96 -20.17 2.36
CA ASN A 261 -17.65 -20.63 1.15
C ASN A 261 -16.93 -21.83 0.50
N ILE A 262 -15.60 -21.78 0.39
CA ILE A 262 -14.82 -22.90 -0.15
C ILE A 262 -14.98 -24.15 0.74
N HIS A 263 -14.88 -23.99 2.06
CA HIS A 263 -15.10 -25.08 3.00
C HIS A 263 -16.49 -25.69 2.86
N TRP A 264 -17.51 -24.85 2.77
CA TRP A 264 -18.90 -25.30 2.57
C TRP A 264 -19.07 -26.08 1.27
N ILE A 265 -18.48 -25.62 0.15
CA ILE A 265 -18.50 -26.34 -1.13
C ILE A 265 -17.82 -27.70 -0.99
N MET A 266 -16.67 -27.77 -0.30
CA MET A 266 -15.96 -29.03 -0.07
C MET A 266 -16.76 -30.01 0.78
N GLU A 267 -17.46 -29.54 1.83
CA GLU A 267 -18.32 -30.36 2.67
C GLU A 267 -19.50 -30.91 1.86
N LYS A 268 -20.17 -30.06 1.06
CA LYS A 268 -21.25 -30.48 0.20
C LYS A 268 -20.81 -31.47 -0.87
N ALA A 269 -19.67 -31.27 -1.48
CA ALA A 269 -19.13 -32.22 -2.45
C ALA A 269 -18.88 -33.60 -1.80
N ARG A 270 -18.38 -33.60 -0.56
CA ARG A 270 -18.16 -34.82 0.21
C ARG A 270 -19.48 -35.50 0.57
N GLU A 271 -20.49 -34.76 1.02
CA GLU A 271 -21.85 -35.26 1.33
C GLU A 271 -22.46 -35.95 0.12
N PHE A 272 -22.34 -35.34 -1.07
CA PHE A 272 -22.89 -35.89 -2.31
C PHE A 272 -21.93 -36.85 -3.05
N GLN A 273 -20.77 -37.17 -2.47
CA GLN A 273 -19.72 -38.01 -3.06
C GLN A 273 -19.29 -37.54 -4.48
N LYS A 274 -19.25 -36.22 -4.70
CA LYS A 274 -18.84 -35.65 -5.98
C LYS A 274 -17.40 -35.12 -5.90
N ASN A 275 -16.63 -35.45 -6.92
CA ASN A 275 -15.30 -34.83 -7.07
C ASN A 275 -15.44 -33.36 -7.49
N ILE A 276 -14.69 -32.49 -6.83
CA ILE A 276 -14.54 -31.08 -7.21
C ILE A 276 -13.07 -30.77 -7.46
N TYR A 277 -12.83 -29.85 -8.39
CA TYR A 277 -11.51 -29.40 -8.76
C TYR A 277 -11.47 -27.89 -8.60
N PHE A 278 -10.42 -27.37 -7.93
CA PHE A 278 -10.20 -25.95 -7.75
C PHE A 278 -9.03 -25.50 -8.62
N CYS A 279 -9.22 -24.39 -9.32
CA CYS A 279 -8.16 -23.69 -10.00
C CYS A 279 -8.05 -22.27 -9.41
N PHE A 280 -6.87 -21.94 -8.88
CA PHE A 280 -6.57 -20.60 -8.34
C PHE A 280 -5.70 -19.85 -9.34
N ILE A 281 -6.16 -18.66 -9.74
CA ILE A 281 -5.44 -17.79 -10.68
C ILE A 281 -4.99 -16.54 -9.92
N ASP A 282 -3.67 -16.34 -9.87
CA ASP A 282 -3.06 -15.15 -9.25
C ASP A 282 -2.32 -14.33 -10.31
N TYR A 283 -2.74 -13.09 -10.51
CA TYR A 283 -2.11 -12.20 -11.47
C TYR A 283 -0.87 -11.54 -10.88
N ALA A 284 0.26 -11.61 -11.55
CA ALA A 284 1.53 -11.06 -11.08
C ALA A 284 1.49 -9.54 -10.89
N LYS A 285 0.75 -8.81 -11.76
CA LYS A 285 0.63 -7.35 -11.79
C LYS A 285 -0.73 -6.92 -12.30
N ALA A 286 -1.79 -7.32 -11.57
CA ALA A 286 -3.17 -7.14 -12.01
C ALA A 286 -3.53 -5.70 -12.38
N PHE A 287 -3.07 -4.72 -11.59
CA PHE A 287 -3.37 -3.30 -11.84
C PHE A 287 -2.46 -2.66 -12.89
N ASP A 288 -1.23 -3.15 -13.02
CA ASP A 288 -0.25 -2.60 -13.97
C ASP A 288 -0.48 -3.12 -15.41
N CYS A 289 -1.33 -4.14 -15.59
CA CYS A 289 -1.58 -4.80 -16.88
C CYS A 289 -3.03 -4.60 -17.37
N VAL A 290 -3.74 -3.59 -16.87
CA VAL A 290 -5.11 -3.26 -17.31
C VAL A 290 -5.06 -2.63 -18.69
N ASP A 291 -5.87 -3.14 -19.62
CA ASP A 291 -6.07 -2.56 -20.95
C ASP A 291 -7.00 -1.33 -20.83
N HIS A 292 -6.45 -0.13 -21.04
CA HIS A 292 -7.17 1.12 -20.84
C HIS A 292 -8.33 1.26 -21.83
N SER A 293 -8.19 0.81 -23.06
CA SER A 293 -9.27 0.89 -24.05
C SER A 293 -10.50 0.07 -23.64
N LYS A 294 -10.28 -1.08 -23.00
CA LYS A 294 -11.36 -1.88 -22.40
C LYS A 294 -11.87 -1.29 -21.11
N LEU A 295 -10.95 -0.72 -20.29
CA LEU A 295 -11.33 -0.10 -19.02
C LEU A 295 -12.36 1.01 -19.21
N TRP A 296 -12.23 1.81 -20.26
CA TRP A 296 -13.17 2.93 -20.52
C TRP A 296 -14.49 2.50 -21.15
N LYS A 297 -14.57 1.30 -21.72
CA LYS A 297 -15.85 0.73 -22.21
C LYS A 297 -16.73 0.19 -21.10
N ILE A 298 -16.13 -0.43 -20.10
CA ILE A 298 -16.84 -1.05 -18.97
C ILE A 298 -17.74 -0.05 -18.20
N PRO A 299 -17.30 1.16 -17.80
CA PRO A 299 -18.16 2.13 -17.16
C PRO A 299 -19.40 2.51 -17.98
N GLN A 300 -19.26 2.63 -19.30
CA GLN A 300 -20.38 2.91 -20.19
C GLN A 300 -21.38 1.75 -20.20
N GLU A 301 -20.92 0.51 -20.29
CA GLU A 301 -21.75 -0.68 -20.19
C GLU A 301 -22.48 -0.80 -18.85
N MET A 302 -21.84 -0.30 -17.77
CA MET A 302 -22.42 -0.25 -16.41
C MET A 302 -23.37 0.94 -16.19
N GLY A 303 -23.63 1.77 -17.20
CA GLY A 303 -24.48 2.95 -17.07
C GLY A 303 -23.89 4.05 -16.20
N ILE A 304 -22.57 4.09 -16.03
CA ILE A 304 -21.88 5.16 -15.32
C ILE A 304 -21.90 6.42 -16.20
N PRO A 305 -22.30 7.59 -15.67
CA PRO A 305 -22.36 8.83 -16.43
C PRO A 305 -21.04 9.19 -17.11
N ASP A 306 -21.11 9.65 -18.36
CA ASP A 306 -19.93 10.05 -19.14
C ASP A 306 -19.11 11.12 -18.42
N HIS A 307 -19.76 12.01 -17.68
CA HIS A 307 -19.11 13.04 -16.90
C HIS A 307 -18.08 12.47 -15.90
N LEU A 308 -18.42 11.38 -15.18
CA LEU A 308 -17.51 10.70 -14.24
C LEU A 308 -16.41 9.96 -14.97
N THR A 309 -16.75 9.29 -16.06
CA THR A 309 -15.80 8.51 -16.86
C THR A 309 -14.76 9.42 -17.52
N CYS A 310 -15.20 10.52 -18.15
CA CYS A 310 -14.30 11.52 -18.75
C CYS A 310 -13.36 12.14 -17.71
N LEU A 311 -13.87 12.47 -16.51
CA LEU A 311 -13.05 13.05 -15.47
C LEU A 311 -11.95 12.09 -15.00
N LEU A 312 -12.24 10.79 -14.90
CA LEU A 312 -11.23 9.78 -14.58
C LEU A 312 -10.23 9.56 -15.72
N ARG A 313 -10.69 9.60 -16.97
CA ARG A 313 -9.83 9.44 -18.14
C ARG A 313 -8.84 10.58 -18.29
N ASN A 314 -9.23 11.81 -17.88
CA ASN A 314 -8.39 13.00 -17.94
C ASN A 314 -7.36 13.11 -16.79
N LEU A 315 -7.36 12.18 -15.83
CA LEU A 315 -6.37 12.09 -14.77
C LEU A 315 -5.08 11.46 -15.28
#